data_34defe7dd43645573108d5677c9071dd
#
_entry.id   34defe7dd43645573108d5677c9071dd
#
_cell.length_a   1.000
_cell.length_b   1.000
_cell.length_c   1.000
_cell.angle_alpha   90.00
_cell.angle_beta   90.00
_cell.angle_gamma   90.00
#
_symmetry.space_group_name_H-M   'P 1'
#
loop_
_entity.id
_entity.type
_entity.pdbx_description
1 polymer ?
#
loop_
_entity_poly.entity_id
_entity_poly.type
_entity_poly.pdbx_seq_one_letter_code
_entity_poly.pdbx_strand_id
1 'polypeptide(L)'
;MTDDSRSRPQEPVPVEVAVVGAGQAGLSAAYFLGRAGFEPGPGFVVLDADAAPGGAWRHRWPSLRFGAAHRVHPLPGLPLGDVDETAPAARVVADYFAAYEARFHLPVRRPVRVTAVRPAAEDRLLVESAAGSWAARAVVSATGTWTRPFWPYYPGRERFAGRQLHTADYRGPEELAGRHVVVVGGGNSAVQLLAEISAVTTTTWVARREPQWREGPFDEQAGREAVARVERAVREGRPPASVVSVTGLAVTPAVAAARDRGALARLPMFDRIVPDGVAWDDGRFVPADVILWCTGFRAALDHLAPLHLREPGGGIRMVGTRVAREPRLHLIGYGPSASTIGANRAGRSAVREIKELLARPGVPAALPLTARRPPRVA
;
A
#
# COMPACT_ATOMS: atom_id res chain seq x y z
N MET A 1 -15.31 36.98 -31.76
CA MET A 1 -15.03 37.16 -30.32
C MET A 1 -14.88 35.76 -29.75
N THR A 2 -13.65 35.27 -29.71
CA THR A 2 -13.29 33.99 -29.12
C THR A 2 -13.04 34.22 -27.62
N ASP A 3 -13.89 33.65 -26.80
CA ASP A 3 -13.81 33.69 -25.34
C ASP A 3 -12.60 32.87 -24.91
N ASP A 4 -11.46 33.51 -24.70
CA ASP A 4 -10.21 32.94 -24.19
C ASP A 4 -10.23 32.98 -22.64
N SER A 5 -11.23 32.35 -22.05
CA SER A 5 -11.28 32.11 -20.61
C SER A 5 -10.34 30.93 -20.20
N ARG A 6 -9.05 31.07 -20.50
CA ARG A 6 -8.03 30.27 -19.81
C ARG A 6 -8.06 30.72 -18.36
N SER A 7 -8.69 29.90 -17.51
CA SER A 7 -8.70 30.08 -16.06
C SER A 7 -7.26 30.30 -15.58
N ARG A 8 -6.97 31.44 -14.95
CA ARG A 8 -5.68 31.70 -14.31
C ARG A 8 -5.33 30.53 -13.40
N PRO A 9 -4.07 30.05 -13.42
CA PRO A 9 -3.65 29.04 -12.48
C PRO A 9 -3.97 29.54 -11.07
N GLN A 10 -4.76 28.76 -10.34
CA GLN A 10 -5.13 29.10 -8.97
C GLN A 10 -3.87 29.09 -8.12
N GLU A 11 -3.59 30.15 -7.36
CA GLU A 11 -2.43 30.22 -6.49
C GLU A 11 -2.41 29.06 -5.49
N PRO A 12 -1.24 28.44 -5.22
CA PRO A 12 -1.14 27.34 -4.28
C PRO A 12 -1.57 27.77 -2.88
N VAL A 13 -2.44 26.98 -2.25
CA VAL A 13 -2.88 27.23 -0.87
C VAL A 13 -1.71 26.95 0.10
N PRO A 14 -1.26 27.95 0.89
CA PRO A 14 -0.20 27.72 1.86
C PRO A 14 -0.71 26.90 3.04
N VAL A 15 0.06 25.84 3.42
CA VAL A 15 -0.20 25.01 4.60
C VAL A 15 1.12 24.67 5.29
N GLU A 16 1.08 24.36 6.60
CA GLU A 16 2.28 23.86 7.28
C GLU A 16 2.56 22.42 6.86
N VAL A 17 1.53 21.54 6.83
CA VAL A 17 1.68 20.12 6.49
C VAL A 17 0.60 19.66 5.51
N ALA A 18 1.01 19.01 4.42
CA ALA A 18 0.10 18.28 3.55
C ALA A 18 0.26 16.77 3.76
N VAL A 19 -0.84 16.09 4.11
CA VAL A 19 -0.90 14.63 4.22
C VAL A 19 -1.56 14.08 2.95
N VAL A 20 -0.89 13.17 2.24
CA VAL A 20 -1.38 12.56 1.00
C VAL A 20 -1.84 11.14 1.28
N GLY A 21 -3.15 10.91 1.21
CA GLY A 21 -3.83 9.66 1.54
C GLY A 21 -4.48 9.68 2.92
N ALA A 22 -5.76 9.26 3.00
CA ALA A 22 -6.54 9.14 4.24
C ALA A 22 -6.87 7.67 4.57
N GLY A 23 -5.91 6.78 4.38
CA GLY A 23 -5.92 5.43 4.95
C GLY A 23 -5.42 5.41 6.39
N GLN A 24 -5.20 4.21 6.97
CA GLN A 24 -4.70 4.01 8.34
C GLN A 24 -3.53 4.95 8.72
N ALA A 25 -2.53 5.05 7.85
CA ALA A 25 -1.35 5.86 8.13
C ALA A 25 -1.63 7.36 8.10
N GLY A 26 -2.36 7.83 7.08
CA GLY A 26 -2.67 9.26 6.94
C GLY A 26 -3.61 9.77 8.02
N LEU A 27 -4.64 9.00 8.39
CA LEU A 27 -5.55 9.34 9.49
C LEU A 27 -4.82 9.38 10.84
N SER A 28 -3.89 8.43 11.06
CA SER A 28 -3.04 8.46 12.26
C SER A 28 -2.16 9.71 12.31
N ALA A 29 -1.52 10.09 11.20
CA ALA A 29 -0.73 11.32 11.14
C ALA A 29 -1.60 12.57 11.36
N ALA A 30 -2.78 12.65 10.73
CA ALA A 30 -3.72 13.75 10.89
C ALA A 30 -4.17 13.93 12.34
N TYR A 31 -4.47 12.84 13.03
CA TYR A 31 -4.79 12.86 14.47
C TYR A 31 -3.64 13.44 15.29
N PHE A 32 -2.41 12.99 15.07
CA PHE A 32 -1.26 13.48 15.82
C PHE A 32 -0.89 14.93 15.46
N LEU A 33 -1.15 15.38 14.23
CA LEU A 33 -1.01 16.80 13.85
C LEU A 33 -1.96 17.67 14.67
N GLY A 34 -3.25 17.31 14.75
CA GLY A 34 -4.20 18.02 15.59
C GLY A 34 -3.79 18.02 17.08
N ARG A 35 -3.32 16.86 17.59
CA ARG A 35 -2.81 16.75 18.98
C ARG A 35 -1.53 17.54 19.23
N ALA A 36 -0.75 17.81 18.20
CA ALA A 36 0.47 18.61 18.27
C ALA A 36 0.22 20.13 18.16
N GLY A 37 -1.05 20.54 17.97
CA GLY A 37 -1.47 21.93 17.88
C GLY A 37 -1.52 22.51 16.47
N PHE A 38 -1.40 21.69 15.43
CA PHE A 38 -1.63 22.17 14.06
C PHE A 38 -3.14 22.36 13.82
N GLU A 39 -3.51 23.55 13.35
CA GLU A 39 -4.90 23.91 13.09
C GLU A 39 -5.41 23.22 11.81
N PRO A 40 -6.60 22.59 11.84
CA PRO A 40 -7.24 22.05 10.63
C PRO A 40 -7.45 23.13 9.55
N GLY A 41 -6.99 22.89 8.34
CA GLY A 41 -7.00 23.84 7.23
C GLY A 41 -5.66 24.54 7.04
N PRO A 42 -5.35 25.62 7.74
CA PRO A 42 -4.08 26.33 7.54
C PRO A 42 -2.87 25.57 8.11
N GLY A 43 -3.01 24.89 9.24
CA GLY A 43 -1.93 24.10 9.84
C GLY A 43 -1.69 22.78 9.11
N PHE A 44 -2.76 22.09 8.71
CA PHE A 44 -2.62 20.88 7.88
C PHE A 44 -3.87 20.57 7.08
N VAL A 45 -3.66 19.85 5.97
CA VAL A 45 -4.71 19.28 5.11
C VAL A 45 -4.43 17.82 4.83
N VAL A 46 -5.49 17.03 4.65
CA VAL A 46 -5.40 15.64 4.20
C VAL A 46 -6.04 15.52 2.82
N LEU A 47 -5.28 15.04 1.84
CA LEU A 47 -5.68 14.94 0.44
C LEU A 47 -5.86 13.47 0.07
N ASP A 48 -7.09 13.04 -0.23
CA ASP A 48 -7.38 11.64 -0.52
C ASP A 48 -8.02 11.47 -1.90
N ALA A 49 -7.48 10.52 -2.67
CA ALA A 49 -7.93 10.25 -4.03
C ALA A 49 -9.27 9.52 -4.12
N ASP A 50 -9.66 8.82 -3.07
CA ASP A 50 -10.94 8.11 -3.01
C ASP A 50 -12.12 9.08 -2.82
N ALA A 51 -13.30 8.68 -3.26
CA ALA A 51 -14.52 9.48 -3.11
C ALA A 51 -15.12 9.42 -1.69
N ALA A 52 -14.73 8.43 -0.88
CA ALA A 52 -15.26 8.23 0.46
C ALA A 52 -14.21 7.56 1.39
N PRO A 53 -14.41 7.58 2.73
CA PRO A 53 -13.51 6.98 3.71
C PRO A 53 -13.28 5.49 3.52
N GLY A 54 -12.20 4.95 4.12
CA GLY A 54 -11.90 3.52 4.15
C GLY A 54 -10.52 3.15 3.60
N GLY A 55 -9.87 4.03 2.83
CA GLY A 55 -8.56 3.76 2.23
C GLY A 55 -8.56 2.42 1.47
N ALA A 56 -7.47 1.65 1.55
CA ALA A 56 -7.37 0.36 0.87
C ALA A 56 -8.44 -0.68 1.29
N TRP A 57 -9.07 -0.51 2.44
CA TRP A 57 -10.06 -1.46 2.95
C TRP A 57 -11.36 -1.41 2.18
N ARG A 58 -11.83 -0.24 1.76
CA ARG A 58 -13.06 -0.10 0.97
C ARG A 58 -13.04 -0.84 -0.36
N HIS A 59 -11.85 -1.14 -0.86
CA HIS A 59 -11.61 -1.83 -2.13
C HIS A 59 -11.39 -3.33 -1.97
N ARG A 60 -11.40 -3.87 -0.74
CA ARG A 60 -11.28 -5.31 -0.51
C ARG A 60 -12.51 -6.03 -1.04
N TRP A 61 -12.30 -7.29 -1.43
CA TRP A 61 -13.39 -8.11 -1.97
C TRP A 61 -14.50 -8.31 -0.93
N PRO A 62 -15.77 -8.28 -1.39
CA PRO A 62 -16.94 -8.27 -0.49
C PRO A 62 -17.08 -9.48 0.43
N SER A 63 -16.59 -10.65 0.02
CA SER A 63 -16.63 -11.86 0.84
C SER A 63 -15.62 -11.89 1.98
N LEU A 64 -14.62 -10.99 2.01
CA LEU A 64 -13.68 -10.91 3.12
C LEU A 64 -14.39 -10.49 4.41
N ARG A 65 -14.51 -11.42 5.35
CA ARG A 65 -15.09 -11.17 6.68
C ARG A 65 -14.08 -10.50 7.61
N PHE A 66 -14.57 -9.66 8.52
CA PHE A 66 -13.71 -8.90 9.42
C PHE A 66 -12.83 -9.81 10.29
N GLY A 67 -13.39 -10.90 10.83
CA GLY A 67 -12.65 -11.89 11.62
C GLY A 67 -11.57 -12.65 10.84
N ALA A 68 -11.72 -12.75 9.51
CA ALA A 68 -10.70 -13.33 8.62
C ALA A 68 -9.66 -12.30 8.14
N ALA A 69 -9.89 -11.02 8.35
CA ALA A 69 -8.94 -9.97 8.03
C ALA A 69 -7.77 -10.00 9.03
N HIS A 70 -6.54 -9.81 8.54
CA HIS A 70 -5.38 -9.71 9.43
C HIS A 70 -5.53 -8.49 10.33
N ARG A 71 -5.66 -8.70 11.62
CA ARG A 71 -5.77 -7.75 12.73
C ARG A 71 -5.73 -6.27 12.30
N VAL A 72 -6.90 -5.67 12.20
CA VAL A 72 -7.05 -4.22 12.05
C VAL A 72 -6.83 -3.62 13.43
N HIS A 73 -5.70 -2.94 13.62
CA HIS A 73 -5.47 -2.20 14.86
C HIS A 73 -6.28 -0.90 14.84
N PRO A 74 -6.95 -0.55 15.97
CA PRO A 74 -7.65 0.71 16.07
C PRO A 74 -6.73 1.90 15.84
N LEU A 75 -7.27 2.97 15.30
CA LEU A 75 -6.57 4.25 15.15
C LEU A 75 -6.37 4.91 16.52
N PRO A 76 -5.34 5.75 16.68
CA PRO A 76 -5.07 6.42 17.95
C PRO A 76 -6.25 7.26 18.44
N GLY A 77 -6.64 7.09 19.69
CA GLY A 77 -7.68 7.92 20.33
C GLY A 77 -9.13 7.45 20.11
N LEU A 78 -9.37 6.41 19.30
CA LEU A 78 -10.69 5.83 19.14
C LEU A 78 -10.57 4.30 19.07
N PRO A 79 -11.13 3.55 20.04
CA PRO A 79 -11.21 2.09 19.96
C PRO A 79 -12.13 1.66 18.81
N LEU A 80 -11.92 0.44 18.33
CA LEU A 80 -12.74 -0.12 17.25
C LEU A 80 -14.17 -0.48 17.72
N GLY A 81 -14.35 -0.69 19.04
CA GLY A 81 -15.62 -1.15 19.64
C GLY A 81 -15.86 -2.64 19.39
N ASP A 82 -17.07 -3.07 19.73
CA ASP A 82 -17.54 -4.42 19.41
C ASP A 82 -17.93 -4.49 17.95
N VAL A 83 -17.26 -5.38 17.21
CA VAL A 83 -17.43 -5.54 15.76
C VAL A 83 -17.95 -6.95 15.49
N ASP A 84 -18.96 -7.06 14.64
CA ASP A 84 -19.39 -8.33 14.08
C ASP A 84 -18.29 -8.89 13.17
N GLU A 85 -17.63 -9.96 13.63
CA GLU A 85 -16.56 -10.63 12.88
C GLU A 85 -17.02 -11.24 11.56
N THR A 86 -18.34 -11.48 11.41
CA THR A 86 -18.95 -12.03 10.19
C THR A 86 -19.28 -10.95 9.16
N ALA A 87 -19.23 -9.67 9.55
CA ALA A 87 -19.50 -8.56 8.65
C ALA A 87 -18.38 -8.38 7.61
N PRO A 88 -18.70 -7.83 6.42
CA PRO A 88 -17.69 -7.51 5.41
C PRO A 88 -16.65 -6.52 5.94
N ALA A 89 -15.37 -6.90 5.91
CA ALA A 89 -14.26 -6.07 6.41
C ALA A 89 -14.20 -4.69 5.74
N ALA A 90 -14.52 -4.64 4.43
CA ALA A 90 -14.54 -3.40 3.67
C ALA A 90 -15.52 -2.37 4.25
N ARG A 91 -16.72 -2.81 4.67
CA ARG A 91 -17.73 -1.95 5.27
C ARG A 91 -17.32 -1.53 6.68
N VAL A 92 -16.99 -2.50 7.54
CA VAL A 92 -16.62 -2.24 8.94
C VAL A 92 -15.50 -1.20 9.05
N VAL A 93 -14.44 -1.36 8.27
CA VAL A 93 -13.30 -0.44 8.36
C VAL A 93 -13.60 0.91 7.71
N ALA A 94 -14.40 0.95 6.62
CA ALA A 94 -14.81 2.20 6.01
C ALA A 94 -15.69 3.03 6.95
N ASP A 95 -16.67 2.40 7.62
CA ASP A 95 -17.53 3.05 8.59
C ASP A 95 -16.73 3.56 9.82
N TYR A 96 -15.79 2.76 10.29
CA TYR A 96 -14.88 3.15 11.37
C TYR A 96 -14.01 4.35 11.00
N PHE A 97 -13.44 4.39 9.77
CA PHE A 97 -12.64 5.54 9.32
C PHE A 97 -13.50 6.79 9.15
N ALA A 98 -14.75 6.65 8.65
CA ALA A 98 -15.70 7.76 8.55
C ALA A 98 -16.01 8.35 9.94
N ALA A 99 -16.32 7.49 10.92
CA ALA A 99 -16.54 7.89 12.30
C ALA A 99 -15.30 8.57 12.91
N TYR A 100 -14.11 8.07 12.60
CA TYR A 100 -12.85 8.65 13.06
C TYR A 100 -12.63 10.06 12.52
N GLU A 101 -12.82 10.26 11.22
CA GLU A 101 -12.70 11.58 10.58
C GLU A 101 -13.67 12.59 11.19
N ALA A 102 -14.92 12.19 11.37
CA ALA A 102 -15.95 13.02 11.99
C ALA A 102 -15.63 13.33 13.45
N ARG A 103 -15.21 12.34 14.24
CA ARG A 103 -14.93 12.47 15.69
C ARG A 103 -13.79 13.45 15.98
N PHE A 104 -12.77 13.50 15.10
CA PHE A 104 -11.61 14.36 15.27
C PHE A 104 -11.60 15.57 14.34
N HIS A 105 -12.70 15.82 13.61
CA HIS A 105 -12.84 16.95 12.67
C HIS A 105 -11.65 17.08 11.71
N LEU A 106 -11.19 15.95 11.16
CA LEU A 106 -10.01 15.94 10.31
C LEU A 106 -10.29 16.65 8.96
N PRO A 107 -9.39 17.53 8.49
CA PRO A 107 -9.60 18.33 7.28
C PRO A 107 -9.32 17.53 6.01
N VAL A 108 -10.09 16.45 5.79
CA VAL A 108 -9.93 15.58 4.63
C VAL A 108 -10.65 16.17 3.41
N ARG A 109 -9.89 16.32 2.32
CA ARG A 109 -10.40 16.75 1.01
C ARG A 109 -10.53 15.54 0.09
N ARG A 110 -11.72 15.31 -0.47
CA ARG A 110 -12.05 14.20 -1.38
C ARG A 110 -12.97 14.65 -2.51
N PRO A 111 -12.87 14.08 -3.70
CA PRO A 111 -11.73 13.33 -4.20
C PRO A 111 -10.59 14.27 -4.63
N VAL A 112 -9.39 14.07 -4.10
CA VAL A 112 -8.19 14.84 -4.47
C VAL A 112 -7.04 13.89 -4.75
N ARG A 113 -6.79 13.63 -6.02
CA ARG A 113 -5.66 12.81 -6.46
C ARG A 113 -4.42 13.68 -6.65
N VAL A 114 -3.48 13.56 -5.72
CA VAL A 114 -2.16 14.21 -5.87
C VAL A 114 -1.39 13.52 -6.99
N THR A 115 -0.93 14.29 -7.96
CA THR A 115 -0.22 13.82 -9.15
C THR A 115 1.26 14.11 -9.13
N ALA A 116 1.69 15.19 -8.44
CA ALA A 116 3.09 15.53 -8.29
C ALA A 116 3.38 16.24 -6.96
N VAL A 117 4.60 16.05 -6.47
CA VAL A 117 5.21 16.87 -5.42
C VAL A 117 6.53 17.39 -5.97
N ARG A 118 6.73 18.71 -5.89
CA ARG A 118 7.90 19.40 -6.42
C ARG A 118 8.53 20.35 -5.39
N PRO A 119 9.81 20.68 -5.48
CA PRO A 119 10.35 21.81 -4.74
C PRO A 119 9.67 23.10 -5.16
N ALA A 120 9.40 23.98 -4.21
CA ALA A 120 8.84 25.30 -4.44
C ALA A 120 9.69 26.38 -3.74
N ALA A 121 9.35 27.65 -3.98
CA ALA A 121 9.97 28.77 -3.29
C ALA A 121 9.71 28.75 -1.77
N GLU A 122 10.43 29.58 -1.01
CA GLU A 122 10.26 29.75 0.44
C GLU A 122 10.37 28.46 1.24
N ASP A 123 11.29 27.57 0.83
CA ASP A 123 11.53 26.28 1.47
C ASP A 123 10.28 25.38 1.60
N ARG A 124 9.38 25.43 0.59
CA ARG A 124 8.15 24.65 0.53
C ARG A 124 8.23 23.54 -0.51
N LEU A 125 7.30 22.60 -0.40
CA LEU A 125 6.99 21.58 -1.40
C LEU A 125 5.62 21.91 -2.01
N LEU A 126 5.56 21.99 -3.34
CA LEU A 126 4.31 22.15 -4.08
C LEU A 126 3.66 20.78 -4.26
N VAL A 127 2.46 20.61 -3.74
CA VAL A 127 1.63 19.41 -3.88
C VAL A 127 0.55 19.70 -4.92
N GLU A 128 0.60 19.03 -6.06
CA GLU A 128 -0.23 19.31 -7.23
C GLU A 128 -1.33 18.26 -7.42
N SER A 129 -2.52 18.73 -7.77
CA SER A 129 -3.66 17.90 -8.19
C SER A 129 -4.53 18.64 -9.21
N ALA A 130 -5.45 17.94 -9.86
CA ALA A 130 -6.45 18.57 -10.73
C ALA A 130 -7.46 19.44 -9.94
N ALA A 131 -7.60 19.22 -8.63
CA ALA A 131 -8.51 19.96 -7.76
C ALA A 131 -7.86 21.20 -7.11
N GLY A 132 -6.62 21.51 -7.45
CA GLY A 132 -5.85 22.62 -6.89
C GLY A 132 -4.46 22.19 -6.44
N SER A 133 -3.71 23.14 -5.86
CA SER A 133 -2.35 22.91 -5.37
C SER A 133 -2.15 23.49 -3.98
N TRP A 134 -1.18 22.92 -3.24
CA TRP A 134 -0.82 23.34 -1.88
C TRP A 134 0.68 23.55 -1.78
N ALA A 135 1.08 24.66 -1.18
CA ALA A 135 2.46 24.96 -0.85
C ALA A 135 2.72 24.60 0.63
N ALA A 136 3.29 23.42 0.86
CA ALA A 136 3.47 22.85 2.20
C ALA A 136 4.91 22.97 2.69
N ARG A 137 5.13 23.28 3.98
CA ARG A 137 6.45 23.23 4.62
C ARG A 137 6.93 21.80 4.90
N ALA A 138 5.99 20.86 5.08
CA ALA A 138 6.27 19.43 5.14
C ALA A 138 5.17 18.63 4.45
N VAL A 139 5.54 17.46 3.91
CA VAL A 139 4.62 16.53 3.24
C VAL A 139 4.72 15.16 3.90
N VAL A 140 3.58 14.57 4.21
CA VAL A 140 3.45 13.18 4.67
C VAL A 140 2.80 12.36 3.55
N SER A 141 3.57 11.53 2.86
CA SER A 141 3.03 10.58 1.87
C SER A 141 2.58 9.30 2.57
N ALA A 142 1.27 9.06 2.59
CA ALA A 142 0.58 7.95 3.22
C ALA A 142 -0.27 7.16 2.21
N THR A 143 0.15 7.13 0.96
CA THR A 143 -0.60 6.64 -0.21
C THR A 143 -0.73 5.12 -0.29
N GLY A 144 -0.03 4.38 0.56
CA GLY A 144 -0.11 2.93 0.61
C GLY A 144 0.33 2.25 -0.69
N THR A 145 -0.37 1.16 -1.03
CA THR A 145 0.04 0.30 -2.15
C THR A 145 -1.12 -0.10 -3.07
N TRP A 146 -2.38 0.08 -2.65
CA TRP A 146 -3.55 -0.51 -3.30
C TRP A 146 -3.71 -0.14 -4.77
N THR A 147 -3.40 1.09 -5.15
CA THR A 147 -3.51 1.58 -6.53
C THR A 147 -2.38 1.13 -7.45
N ARG A 148 -1.45 0.29 -6.94
CA ARG A 148 -0.29 -0.22 -7.69
C ARG A 148 -0.20 -1.75 -7.60
N PRO A 149 -1.20 -2.51 -8.10
CA PRO A 149 -1.13 -3.97 -8.20
C PRO A 149 0.09 -4.38 -9.03
N PHE A 150 0.80 -5.42 -8.59
CA PHE A 150 1.96 -5.92 -9.30
C PHE A 150 1.58 -7.05 -10.25
N TRP A 151 1.67 -6.77 -11.52
CA TRP A 151 1.46 -7.72 -12.62
C TRP A 151 2.81 -8.20 -13.13
N PRO A 152 3.23 -9.44 -12.82
CA PRO A 152 4.47 -9.98 -13.39
C PRO A 152 4.29 -10.24 -14.88
N TYR A 153 5.40 -10.14 -15.61
CA TYR A 153 5.42 -10.56 -17.01
C TYR A 153 5.85 -12.02 -17.10
N TYR A 154 5.12 -12.79 -17.91
CA TYR A 154 5.48 -14.13 -18.33
C TYR A 154 5.30 -14.24 -19.85
N PRO A 155 6.20 -14.97 -20.57
CA PRO A 155 6.07 -15.19 -22.01
C PRO A 155 4.71 -15.76 -22.37
N GLY A 156 4.07 -15.23 -23.41
CA GLY A 156 2.78 -15.67 -23.90
C GLY A 156 1.57 -15.12 -23.15
N ARG A 157 1.77 -14.25 -22.14
CA ARG A 157 0.68 -13.65 -21.35
C ARG A 157 -0.42 -13.01 -22.21
N GLU A 158 -0.02 -12.35 -23.28
CA GLU A 158 -0.91 -11.65 -24.22
C GLU A 158 -1.73 -12.58 -25.11
N ARG A 159 -1.34 -13.86 -25.19
CA ARG A 159 -2.01 -14.89 -26.01
C ARG A 159 -3.03 -15.72 -25.24
N PHE A 160 -3.08 -15.55 -23.91
CA PHE A 160 -4.01 -16.29 -23.07
C PHE A 160 -5.46 -15.95 -23.44
N ALA A 161 -6.22 -16.96 -23.84
CA ALA A 161 -7.62 -16.81 -24.27
C ALA A 161 -8.58 -16.66 -23.07
N GLY A 162 -8.16 -17.10 -21.88
CA GLY A 162 -8.92 -16.99 -20.65
C GLY A 162 -8.84 -15.60 -20.01
N ARG A 163 -9.44 -15.48 -18.83
CA ARG A 163 -9.45 -14.23 -18.04
C ARG A 163 -8.22 -14.12 -17.14
N GLN A 164 -7.57 -12.97 -17.11
CA GLN A 164 -6.54 -12.65 -16.12
C GLN A 164 -7.07 -11.62 -15.12
N LEU A 165 -6.94 -11.92 -13.85
CA LEU A 165 -7.38 -11.07 -12.73
C LEU A 165 -6.21 -10.83 -11.78
N HIS A 166 -6.13 -9.65 -11.19
CA HIS A 166 -5.34 -9.43 -9.98
C HIS A 166 -6.24 -9.57 -8.74
N THR A 167 -5.67 -9.84 -7.57
CA THR A 167 -6.42 -9.83 -6.29
C THR A 167 -7.25 -8.56 -6.08
N ALA A 168 -6.81 -7.42 -6.64
CA ALA A 168 -7.54 -6.16 -6.59
C ALA A 168 -8.86 -6.18 -7.37
N ASP A 169 -8.97 -7.04 -8.38
CA ASP A 169 -10.13 -7.15 -9.27
C ASP A 169 -11.11 -8.25 -8.83
N TYR A 170 -10.70 -9.09 -7.88
CA TYR A 170 -11.53 -10.19 -7.38
C TYR A 170 -12.74 -9.65 -6.60
N ARG A 171 -13.93 -10.21 -6.87
CA ARG A 171 -15.20 -9.80 -6.24
C ARG A 171 -15.84 -10.88 -5.40
N GLY A 172 -15.65 -12.14 -5.75
CA GLY A 172 -16.20 -13.29 -5.04
C GLY A 172 -15.98 -14.58 -5.82
N PRO A 173 -16.15 -15.75 -5.17
CA PRO A 173 -15.92 -17.04 -5.78
C PRO A 173 -16.98 -17.40 -6.83
N GLU A 174 -18.19 -16.83 -6.74
CA GLU A 174 -19.32 -17.12 -7.62
C GLU A 174 -19.00 -16.75 -9.09
N GLU A 175 -18.21 -15.70 -9.31
CA GLU A 175 -17.77 -15.30 -10.67
C GLU A 175 -16.87 -16.34 -11.34
N LEU A 176 -16.32 -17.26 -10.56
CA LEU A 176 -15.35 -18.27 -10.99
C LEU A 176 -15.94 -19.68 -11.02
N ALA A 177 -17.20 -19.84 -10.66
CA ALA A 177 -17.87 -21.15 -10.64
C ALA A 177 -17.81 -21.85 -12.02
N GLY A 178 -17.50 -23.15 -12.00
CA GLY A 178 -17.38 -23.97 -13.21
C GLY A 178 -16.13 -23.71 -14.07
N ARG A 179 -15.18 -22.89 -13.60
CA ARG A 179 -13.92 -22.56 -14.28
C ARG A 179 -12.73 -23.17 -13.56
N HIS A 180 -11.69 -23.53 -14.29
CA HIS A 180 -10.42 -23.90 -13.66
C HIS A 180 -9.57 -22.66 -13.41
N VAL A 181 -9.20 -22.41 -12.12
CA VAL A 181 -8.50 -21.20 -11.71
C VAL A 181 -7.06 -21.51 -11.29
N VAL A 182 -6.09 -20.95 -12.02
CA VAL A 182 -4.68 -20.97 -11.60
C VAL A 182 -4.42 -19.76 -10.70
N VAL A 183 -4.19 -20.01 -9.41
CA VAL A 183 -3.89 -18.97 -8.42
C VAL A 183 -2.38 -18.83 -8.27
N VAL A 184 -1.87 -17.64 -8.59
CA VAL A 184 -0.42 -17.35 -8.62
C VAL A 184 -0.02 -16.48 -7.46
N GLY A 185 0.79 -17.01 -6.54
CA GLY A 185 1.35 -16.25 -5.42
C GLY A 185 1.50 -17.08 -4.16
N GLY A 186 2.40 -16.67 -3.26
CA GLY A 186 2.73 -17.39 -2.02
C GLY A 186 2.42 -16.59 -0.75
N GLY A 187 1.54 -15.59 -0.82
CA GLY A 187 1.16 -14.74 0.32
C GLY A 187 -0.24 -15.06 0.87
N ASN A 188 -0.62 -14.34 1.94
CA ASN A 188 -1.92 -14.53 2.60
C ASN A 188 -3.11 -14.40 1.63
N SER A 189 -3.08 -13.44 0.69
CA SER A 189 -4.18 -13.31 -0.28
C SER A 189 -4.35 -14.55 -1.15
N ALA A 190 -3.24 -15.18 -1.61
CA ALA A 190 -3.33 -16.41 -2.39
C ALA A 190 -4.00 -17.53 -1.59
N VAL A 191 -3.58 -17.74 -0.35
CA VAL A 191 -4.10 -18.81 0.51
C VAL A 191 -5.57 -18.56 0.91
N GLN A 192 -5.92 -17.32 1.23
CA GLN A 192 -7.31 -16.94 1.54
C GLN A 192 -8.23 -17.15 0.33
N LEU A 193 -7.80 -16.71 -0.87
CA LEU A 193 -8.59 -16.89 -2.08
C LEU A 193 -8.66 -18.34 -2.53
N LEU A 194 -7.58 -19.12 -2.39
CA LEU A 194 -7.63 -20.57 -2.60
C LEU A 194 -8.63 -21.25 -1.68
N ALA A 195 -8.66 -20.87 -0.39
CA ALA A 195 -9.62 -21.43 0.57
C ALA A 195 -11.07 -21.13 0.18
N GLU A 196 -11.34 -19.97 -0.35
CA GLU A 196 -12.67 -19.53 -0.79
C GLU A 196 -13.05 -20.13 -2.16
N ILE A 197 -12.19 -20.00 -3.16
CA ILE A 197 -12.47 -20.42 -4.54
C ILE A 197 -12.55 -21.94 -4.65
N SER A 198 -11.67 -22.68 -3.95
CA SER A 198 -11.68 -24.16 -4.01
C SER A 198 -12.92 -24.79 -3.40
N ALA A 199 -13.78 -24.02 -2.72
CA ALA A 199 -15.07 -24.50 -2.25
C ALA A 199 -16.13 -24.54 -3.35
N VAL A 200 -15.95 -23.80 -4.45
CA VAL A 200 -16.94 -23.66 -5.52
C VAL A 200 -16.44 -24.14 -6.88
N THR A 201 -15.12 -24.24 -7.08
CA THR A 201 -14.55 -24.67 -8.36
C THR A 201 -13.15 -25.30 -8.21
N THR A 202 -12.60 -25.81 -9.30
CA THR A 202 -11.27 -26.42 -9.31
C THR A 202 -10.16 -25.37 -9.34
N THR A 203 -9.08 -25.61 -8.60
CA THR A 203 -7.96 -24.67 -8.49
C THR A 203 -6.62 -25.38 -8.66
N THR A 204 -5.65 -24.64 -9.20
CA THR A 204 -4.23 -25.01 -9.14
C THR A 204 -3.45 -23.88 -8.48
N TRP A 205 -2.67 -24.20 -7.46
CA TRP A 205 -1.83 -23.23 -6.77
C TRP A 205 -0.40 -23.22 -7.31
N VAL A 206 0.07 -22.04 -7.72
CA VAL A 206 1.42 -21.86 -8.24
C VAL A 206 2.15 -20.77 -7.44
N ALA A 207 3.35 -21.08 -6.92
CA ALA A 207 4.16 -20.10 -6.19
C ALA A 207 5.65 -20.35 -6.37
N ARG A 208 6.45 -19.26 -6.39
CA ARG A 208 7.91 -19.33 -6.59
C ARG A 208 8.68 -20.02 -5.47
N ARG A 209 8.15 -19.96 -4.25
CA ARG A 209 8.79 -20.49 -3.05
C ARG A 209 7.82 -21.38 -2.29
N GLU A 210 8.36 -22.35 -1.56
CA GLU A 210 7.56 -23.13 -0.61
C GLU A 210 6.91 -22.22 0.42
N PRO A 211 5.63 -22.46 0.75
CA PRO A 211 4.95 -21.73 1.80
C PRO A 211 5.56 -22.05 3.16
N GLN A 212 5.79 -21.03 3.95
CA GLN A 212 6.13 -21.22 5.36
C GLN A 212 4.83 -21.14 6.16
N TRP A 213 4.36 -22.28 6.64
CA TRP A 213 3.17 -22.34 7.48
C TRP A 213 3.51 -21.97 8.92
N ARG A 214 2.58 -21.32 9.57
CA ARG A 214 2.66 -21.00 10.97
C ARG A 214 1.50 -21.65 11.69
N GLU A 215 1.82 -22.56 12.61
CA GLU A 215 0.91 -23.14 13.57
C GLU A 215 0.96 -22.32 14.87
N GLY A 216 -0.20 -21.98 15.42
CA GLY A 216 -0.32 -21.23 16.66
C GLY A 216 -0.35 -19.70 16.52
N PRO A 217 -0.28 -18.98 17.67
CA PRO A 217 -0.38 -17.54 17.72
C PRO A 217 0.80 -16.85 17.03
N PHE A 218 0.59 -15.59 16.67
CA PHE A 218 1.65 -14.77 16.05
C PHE A 218 2.80 -14.56 17.02
N ASP A 219 4.01 -14.98 16.62
CA ASP A 219 5.23 -14.72 17.36
C ASP A 219 5.63 -13.25 17.18
N GLU A 220 5.49 -12.47 18.26
CA GLU A 220 5.83 -11.06 18.26
C GLU A 220 7.33 -10.81 18.07
N GLN A 221 8.20 -11.73 18.49
CA GLN A 221 9.62 -11.59 18.30
C GLN A 221 10.00 -11.76 16.83
N ALA A 222 9.50 -12.81 16.16
CA ALA A 222 9.66 -12.97 14.71
C ALA A 222 9.09 -11.78 13.92
N GLY A 223 7.98 -11.19 14.41
CA GLY A 223 7.42 -9.96 13.87
C GLY A 223 8.36 -8.76 13.99
N ARG A 224 8.99 -8.57 15.16
CA ARG A 224 9.99 -7.50 15.36
C ARG A 224 11.22 -7.69 14.49
N GLU A 225 11.73 -8.92 14.36
CA GLU A 225 12.86 -9.22 13.49
C GLU A 225 12.55 -8.99 12.01
N ALA A 226 11.33 -9.31 11.58
CA ALA A 226 10.86 -9.03 10.23
C ALA A 226 10.85 -7.52 9.94
N VAL A 227 10.30 -6.74 10.86
CA VAL A 227 10.29 -5.27 10.76
C VAL A 227 11.72 -4.71 10.72
N ALA A 228 12.62 -5.20 11.58
CA ALA A 228 14.02 -4.76 11.62
C ALA A 228 14.78 -5.05 10.30
N ARG A 229 14.49 -6.19 9.65
CA ARG A 229 15.06 -6.50 8.31
C ARG A 229 14.57 -5.52 7.25
N VAL A 230 13.27 -5.20 7.24
CA VAL A 230 12.69 -4.23 6.30
C VAL A 230 13.23 -2.83 6.58
N GLU A 231 13.38 -2.45 7.84
CA GLU A 231 13.98 -1.16 8.24
C GLU A 231 15.43 -1.03 7.76
N ARG A 232 16.24 -2.08 7.91
CA ARG A 232 17.61 -2.10 7.37
C ARG A 232 17.62 -1.90 5.86
N ALA A 233 16.73 -2.56 5.12
CA ALA A 233 16.65 -2.42 3.67
C ALA A 233 16.35 -0.97 3.24
N VAL A 234 15.38 -0.30 3.87
CA VAL A 234 15.06 1.09 3.51
C VAL A 234 16.13 2.07 3.97
N ARG A 235 16.83 1.80 5.07
CA ARG A 235 17.98 2.60 5.52
C ARG A 235 19.14 2.53 4.52
N GLU A 236 19.32 1.39 3.88
CA GLU A 236 20.33 1.16 2.83
C GLU A 236 19.86 1.60 1.43
N GLY A 237 18.66 2.17 1.28
CA GLY A 237 18.11 2.59 0.00
C GLY A 237 17.66 1.43 -0.90
N ARG A 238 17.44 0.24 -0.33
CA ARG A 238 16.87 -0.91 -1.05
C ARG A 238 15.34 -0.89 -0.98
N PRO A 239 14.62 -1.43 -1.98
CA PRO A 239 13.17 -1.57 -1.93
C PRO A 239 12.76 -2.44 -0.73
N PRO A 240 11.71 -2.05 0.03
CA PRO A 240 11.23 -2.86 1.15
C PRO A 240 10.58 -4.15 0.65
N ALA A 241 10.89 -5.27 1.29
CA ALA A 241 10.11 -6.50 1.15
C ALA A 241 8.78 -6.38 1.92
N SER A 242 7.79 -7.21 1.55
CA SER A 242 6.55 -7.30 2.32
C SER A 242 6.83 -7.91 3.71
N VAL A 243 6.38 -7.26 4.78
CA VAL A 243 6.48 -7.78 6.16
C VAL A 243 5.80 -9.15 6.28
N VAL A 244 4.68 -9.34 5.60
CA VAL A 244 3.91 -10.60 5.60
C VAL A 244 4.71 -11.76 5.02
N SER A 245 5.61 -11.54 4.05
CA SER A 245 6.45 -12.59 3.47
C SER A 245 7.44 -13.21 4.47
N VAL A 246 7.53 -12.67 5.67
CA VAL A 246 8.53 -13.06 6.70
C VAL A 246 7.88 -13.62 7.96
N THR A 247 6.53 -13.52 8.09
CA THR A 247 5.80 -13.91 9.31
C THR A 247 5.05 -15.25 9.18
N GLY A 248 5.17 -15.92 8.04
CA GLY A 248 4.48 -17.18 7.76
C GLY A 248 2.98 -17.04 7.49
N LEU A 249 2.39 -18.09 6.94
CA LEU A 249 0.97 -18.20 6.59
C LEU A 249 0.21 -18.86 7.74
N ALA A 250 -0.81 -18.19 8.27
CA ALA A 250 -1.63 -18.74 9.34
C ALA A 250 -2.53 -19.88 8.82
N VAL A 251 -2.59 -20.99 9.55
CA VAL A 251 -3.51 -22.08 9.28
C VAL A 251 -4.83 -21.77 10.01
N THR A 252 -5.77 -21.17 9.31
CA THR A 252 -7.16 -20.97 9.79
C THR A 252 -8.02 -22.20 9.49
N PRO A 253 -9.21 -22.38 10.09
CA PRO A 253 -10.12 -23.48 9.74
C PRO A 253 -10.45 -23.54 8.24
N ALA A 254 -10.64 -22.40 7.58
CA ALA A 254 -10.89 -22.35 6.13
C ALA A 254 -9.67 -22.81 5.32
N VAL A 255 -8.47 -22.47 5.76
CA VAL A 255 -7.20 -22.91 5.14
C VAL A 255 -7.00 -24.40 5.36
N ALA A 256 -7.29 -24.94 6.56
CA ALA A 256 -7.24 -26.37 6.82
C ALA A 256 -8.20 -27.14 5.89
N ALA A 257 -9.45 -26.70 5.78
CA ALA A 257 -10.43 -27.31 4.88
C ALA A 257 -10.00 -27.25 3.40
N ALA A 258 -9.32 -26.18 2.96
CA ALA A 258 -8.75 -26.10 1.62
C ALA A 258 -7.57 -27.07 1.41
N ARG A 259 -6.77 -27.31 2.46
CA ARG A 259 -5.71 -28.31 2.46
C ARG A 259 -6.31 -29.71 2.29
N ASP A 260 -7.36 -30.03 3.03
CA ASP A 260 -8.04 -31.34 2.97
C ASP A 260 -8.65 -31.59 1.59
N ARG A 261 -9.10 -30.55 0.88
CA ARG A 261 -9.53 -30.60 -0.52
C ARG A 261 -8.39 -30.71 -1.55
N GLY A 262 -7.13 -30.68 -1.10
CA GLY A 262 -5.95 -30.68 -1.98
C GLY A 262 -5.63 -29.36 -2.66
N ALA A 263 -6.38 -28.28 -2.39
CA ALA A 263 -6.22 -26.98 -3.05
C ALA A 263 -4.89 -26.28 -2.69
N LEU A 264 -4.22 -26.72 -1.62
CA LEU A 264 -2.93 -26.19 -1.19
C LEU A 264 -1.73 -27.05 -1.64
N ALA A 265 -1.92 -27.96 -2.60
CA ALA A 265 -0.83 -28.65 -3.29
C ALA A 265 -0.14 -27.67 -4.24
N ARG A 266 0.99 -27.12 -3.81
CA ARG A 266 1.72 -26.10 -4.57
C ARG A 266 2.49 -26.70 -5.75
N LEU A 267 2.39 -26.07 -6.91
CA LEU A 267 3.31 -26.26 -8.02
C LEU A 267 4.38 -25.16 -8.05
N PRO A 268 5.59 -25.43 -8.56
CA PRO A 268 6.57 -24.40 -8.84
C PRO A 268 6.03 -23.42 -9.89
N MET A 269 6.68 -22.27 -10.03
CA MET A 269 6.29 -21.28 -11.02
C MET A 269 6.40 -21.85 -12.44
N PHE A 270 5.42 -21.58 -13.27
CA PHE A 270 5.44 -21.95 -14.69
C PHE A 270 6.43 -21.06 -15.47
N ASP A 271 6.88 -21.54 -16.63
CA ASP A 271 7.83 -20.82 -17.46
C ASP A 271 7.13 -19.91 -18.49
N ARG A 272 5.94 -20.31 -18.96
CA ARG A 272 5.16 -19.54 -19.95
C ARG A 272 3.65 -19.74 -19.78
N ILE A 273 2.92 -18.80 -20.35
CA ILE A 273 1.48 -18.86 -20.52
C ILE A 273 1.19 -19.25 -21.98
N VAL A 274 0.23 -20.14 -22.18
CA VAL A 274 -0.24 -20.59 -23.50
C VAL A 274 -1.72 -20.21 -23.65
N PRO A 275 -2.30 -20.28 -24.85
CA PRO A 275 -3.68 -19.82 -25.08
C PRO A 275 -4.71 -20.42 -24.13
N ASP A 276 -4.57 -21.66 -23.72
CA ASP A 276 -5.49 -22.44 -22.92
C ASP A 276 -4.97 -22.80 -21.51
N GLY A 277 -3.84 -22.20 -21.06
CA GLY A 277 -3.32 -22.51 -19.73
C GLY A 277 -1.92 -22.01 -19.44
N VAL A 278 -1.23 -22.75 -18.56
CA VAL A 278 0.15 -22.49 -18.17
C VAL A 278 1.03 -23.72 -18.39
N ALA A 279 2.29 -23.50 -18.79
CA ALA A 279 3.19 -24.59 -19.17
C ALA A 279 4.59 -24.41 -18.55
N TRP A 280 5.25 -25.55 -18.29
CA TRP A 280 6.64 -25.65 -17.84
C TRP A 280 7.52 -26.20 -18.97
N ASP A 281 8.80 -25.90 -18.90
CA ASP A 281 9.79 -26.37 -19.89
C ASP A 281 10.07 -27.89 -19.78
N ASP A 282 9.69 -28.51 -18.64
CA ASP A 282 9.74 -29.95 -18.44
C ASP A 282 8.57 -30.72 -19.08
N GLY A 283 7.70 -30.05 -19.82
CA GLY A 283 6.56 -30.64 -20.52
C GLY A 283 5.26 -30.65 -19.71
N ARG A 284 5.25 -30.25 -18.46
CA ARG A 284 4.01 -30.11 -17.68
C ARG A 284 3.14 -29.02 -18.28
N PHE A 285 1.83 -29.26 -18.24
CA PHE A 285 0.79 -28.33 -18.66
C PHE A 285 -0.38 -28.39 -17.69
N VAL A 286 -0.96 -27.22 -17.39
CA VAL A 286 -2.20 -27.10 -16.62
C VAL A 286 -3.16 -26.21 -17.41
N PRO A 287 -4.33 -26.74 -17.81
CA PRO A 287 -5.35 -25.92 -18.44
C PRO A 287 -5.86 -24.87 -17.45
N ALA A 288 -6.28 -23.73 -17.96
CA ALA A 288 -6.82 -22.65 -17.13
C ALA A 288 -7.86 -21.83 -17.89
N ASP A 289 -8.98 -21.55 -17.26
CA ASP A 289 -9.94 -20.55 -17.73
C ASP A 289 -9.61 -19.17 -17.16
N VAL A 290 -8.99 -19.16 -15.95
CA VAL A 290 -8.65 -17.94 -15.23
C VAL A 290 -7.26 -18.05 -14.60
N ILE A 291 -6.45 -17.01 -14.75
CA ILE A 291 -5.22 -16.83 -13.99
C ILE A 291 -5.45 -15.69 -12.98
N LEU A 292 -5.42 -16.01 -11.68
CA LEU A 292 -5.60 -15.06 -10.59
C LEU A 292 -4.24 -14.69 -9.98
N TRP A 293 -3.80 -13.48 -10.24
CA TRP A 293 -2.53 -12.94 -9.78
C TRP A 293 -2.62 -12.44 -8.34
N CYS A 294 -2.18 -13.22 -7.37
CA CYS A 294 -2.02 -12.87 -5.97
C CYS A 294 -0.59 -12.40 -5.68
N THR A 295 -0.07 -11.56 -6.54
CA THR A 295 1.35 -11.19 -6.61
C THR A 295 1.69 -9.91 -5.82
N GLY A 296 0.70 -9.40 -5.06
CA GLY A 296 0.85 -8.26 -4.18
C GLY A 296 0.86 -6.91 -4.91
N PHE A 297 1.36 -5.91 -4.21
CA PHE A 297 1.27 -4.51 -4.63
C PHE A 297 2.62 -3.82 -4.45
N ARG A 298 2.84 -2.74 -5.18
CA ARG A 298 3.98 -1.84 -5.02
C ARG A 298 3.54 -0.54 -4.34
N ALA A 299 4.47 0.15 -3.69
CA ALA A 299 4.19 1.44 -3.09
C ALA A 299 3.75 2.47 -4.15
N ALA A 300 2.68 3.21 -3.87
CA ALA A 300 2.10 4.20 -4.78
C ALA A 300 2.81 5.56 -4.61
N LEU A 301 4.03 5.67 -5.12
CA LEU A 301 4.93 6.82 -4.94
C LEU A 301 5.19 7.62 -6.23
N ASP A 302 4.37 7.46 -7.27
CA ASP A 302 4.61 8.12 -8.57
C ASP A 302 4.54 9.64 -8.48
N HIS A 303 3.68 10.17 -7.61
CA HIS A 303 3.58 11.60 -7.33
C HIS A 303 4.89 12.21 -6.78
N LEU A 304 5.79 11.38 -6.27
CA LEU A 304 7.11 11.81 -5.78
C LEU A 304 8.20 11.74 -6.86
N ALA A 305 7.90 11.28 -8.07
CA ALA A 305 8.88 11.14 -9.16
C ALA A 305 9.68 12.43 -9.42
N PRO A 306 9.07 13.64 -9.40
CA PRO A 306 9.80 14.89 -9.64
C PRO A 306 10.89 15.21 -8.61
N LEU A 307 10.89 14.55 -7.44
CA LEU A 307 11.91 14.73 -6.41
C LEU A 307 13.14 13.83 -6.57
N HIS A 308 13.14 12.91 -7.53
CA HIS A 308 14.26 12.03 -7.86
C HIS A 308 14.87 11.30 -6.65
N LEU A 309 14.02 10.74 -5.78
CA LEU A 309 14.40 10.20 -4.47
C LEU A 309 15.02 8.80 -4.50
N ARG A 310 14.92 8.08 -5.65
CA ARG A 310 15.37 6.69 -5.73
C ARG A 310 16.88 6.59 -5.74
N GLU A 311 17.39 5.67 -4.92
CA GLU A 311 18.80 5.27 -4.95
C GLU A 311 19.08 4.30 -6.13
N PRO A 312 20.34 4.06 -6.50
CA PRO A 312 20.69 3.13 -7.59
C PRO A 312 20.08 1.73 -7.44
N GLY A 313 19.82 1.28 -6.19
CA GLY A 313 19.14 0.02 -5.90
C GLY A 313 17.61 0.06 -6.07
N GLY A 314 17.04 1.20 -6.52
CA GLY A 314 15.60 1.39 -6.80
C GLY A 314 14.74 1.71 -5.58
N GLY A 315 15.26 1.65 -4.35
CA GLY A 315 14.57 2.04 -3.12
C GLY A 315 14.73 3.53 -2.80
N ILE A 316 14.02 3.99 -1.78
CA ILE A 316 14.16 5.34 -1.21
C ILE A 316 14.82 5.20 0.15
N ARG A 317 15.93 5.91 0.37
CA ARG A 317 16.65 5.88 1.64
C ARG A 317 15.94 6.69 2.70
N MET A 318 15.69 6.05 3.84
CA MET A 318 14.92 6.59 4.96
C MET A 318 15.76 6.74 6.21
N VAL A 319 15.45 7.76 7.01
CA VAL A 319 15.92 7.93 8.39
C VAL A 319 14.68 8.09 9.26
N GLY A 320 14.29 7.06 9.99
CA GLY A 320 12.98 7.01 10.63
C GLY A 320 11.86 7.04 9.60
N THR A 321 10.96 8.01 9.69
CA THR A 321 9.89 8.23 8.70
C THR A 321 10.31 9.20 7.58
N ARG A 322 11.41 9.88 7.75
CA ARG A 322 11.91 10.97 6.91
C ARG A 322 12.72 10.42 5.72
N VAL A 323 12.53 11.00 4.54
CA VAL A 323 13.36 10.73 3.37
C VAL A 323 14.73 11.40 3.56
N ALA A 324 15.81 10.64 3.38
CA ALA A 324 17.16 11.13 3.64
C ALA A 324 17.57 12.32 2.75
N ARG A 325 17.12 12.33 1.48
CA ARG A 325 17.43 13.39 0.50
C ARG A 325 16.50 14.59 0.59
N GLU A 326 15.28 14.42 1.13
CA GLU A 326 14.28 15.48 1.27
C GLU A 326 13.70 15.43 2.69
N PRO A 327 14.31 16.12 3.65
CA PRO A 327 13.93 16.07 5.07
C PRO A 327 12.51 16.56 5.37
N ARG A 328 11.89 17.33 4.47
CA ARG A 328 10.51 17.83 4.58
C ARG A 328 9.49 16.78 4.17
N LEU A 329 9.93 15.65 3.58
CA LEU A 329 9.07 14.56 3.14
C LEU A 329 9.18 13.35 4.05
N HIS A 330 8.04 12.87 4.51
CA HIS A 330 7.88 11.65 5.30
C HIS A 330 7.11 10.60 4.53
N LEU A 331 7.56 9.34 4.56
CA LEU A 331 6.85 8.20 4.00
C LEU A 331 6.33 7.33 5.15
N ILE A 332 5.03 7.18 5.26
CA ILE A 332 4.38 6.32 6.26
C ILE A 332 3.43 5.33 5.57
N GLY A 333 3.18 4.18 6.20
CA GLY A 333 2.57 3.05 5.47
C GLY A 333 3.51 2.45 4.41
N TYR A 334 4.81 2.76 4.49
CA TYR A 334 5.88 2.33 3.60
C TYR A 334 6.95 1.57 4.39
N GLY A 335 7.51 0.51 3.80
CA GLY A 335 8.56 -0.26 4.44
C GLY A 335 8.15 -0.82 5.81
N PRO A 336 8.89 -0.54 6.89
CA PRO A 336 8.62 -1.07 8.23
C PRO A 336 7.28 -0.63 8.81
N SER A 337 6.70 0.46 8.30
CA SER A 337 5.40 0.98 8.73
C SER A 337 4.20 0.49 7.89
N ALA A 338 4.39 -0.51 7.02
CA ALA A 338 3.35 -1.03 6.13
C ALA A 338 2.33 -1.98 6.81
N SER A 339 2.25 -2.01 8.13
CA SER A 339 1.20 -2.69 8.91
C SER A 339 0.34 -1.66 9.64
N THR A 340 -0.87 -2.04 10.08
CA THR A 340 -1.78 -1.12 10.78
C THR A 340 -1.16 -0.54 12.04
N ILE A 341 -0.53 -1.37 12.89
CA ILE A 341 0.18 -0.91 14.09
C ILE A 341 1.44 -0.09 13.74
N GLY A 342 2.17 -0.50 12.71
CA GLY A 342 3.35 0.21 12.21
C GLY A 342 2.98 1.59 11.66
N ALA A 343 1.85 1.69 10.95
CA ALA A 343 1.31 2.95 10.43
C ALA A 343 0.99 3.94 11.56
N ASN A 344 0.35 3.46 12.64
CA ASN A 344 0.03 4.30 13.80
C ASN A 344 1.29 4.85 14.49
N ARG A 345 2.31 4.00 14.69
CA ARG A 345 3.59 4.41 15.27
C ARG A 345 4.32 5.41 14.38
N ALA A 346 4.31 5.16 13.07
CA ALA A 346 4.95 6.03 12.09
C ALA A 346 4.25 7.40 12.00
N GLY A 347 2.91 7.45 12.05
CA GLY A 347 2.16 8.71 12.11
C GLY A 347 2.60 9.58 13.29
N ARG A 348 2.73 8.98 14.49
CA ARG A 348 3.23 9.69 15.68
C ARG A 348 4.67 10.18 15.51
N SER A 349 5.55 9.33 14.99
CA SER A 349 6.97 9.68 14.80
C SER A 349 7.15 10.78 13.77
N ALA A 350 6.44 10.70 12.62
CA ALA A 350 6.49 11.71 11.59
C ALA A 350 6.08 13.08 12.10
N VAL A 351 4.99 13.16 12.87
CA VAL A 351 4.53 14.45 13.42
C VAL A 351 5.53 15.03 14.41
N ARG A 352 6.15 14.20 15.27
CA ARG A 352 7.22 14.67 16.16
C ARG A 352 8.39 15.24 15.36
N GLU A 353 8.89 14.50 14.35
CA GLU A 353 10.00 14.91 13.50
C GLU A 353 9.66 16.19 12.69
N ILE A 354 8.42 16.32 12.20
CA ILE A 354 7.93 17.53 11.52
C ILE A 354 7.93 18.73 12.48
N LYS A 355 7.41 18.56 13.70
CA LYS A 355 7.39 19.64 14.70
C LYS A 355 8.81 20.13 15.02
N GLU A 356 9.75 19.21 15.17
CA GLU A 356 11.17 19.54 15.40
C GLU A 356 11.78 20.28 14.19
N LEU A 357 11.45 19.85 12.97
CA LEU A 357 11.91 20.48 11.72
C LEU A 357 11.40 21.92 11.60
N LEU A 358 10.10 22.12 11.80
CA LEU A 358 9.45 23.43 11.62
C LEU A 358 9.79 24.43 12.71
N ALA A 359 10.25 23.98 13.87
CA ALA A 359 10.72 24.84 14.96
C ALA A 359 12.15 25.39 14.73
N ARG A 360 12.91 24.85 13.78
CA ARG A 360 14.28 25.32 13.47
C ARG A 360 14.23 26.51 12.53
N PRO A 361 14.80 27.68 12.85
CA PRO A 361 14.94 28.78 11.90
C PRO A 361 15.93 28.39 10.80
N GLY A 362 15.53 28.48 9.52
CA GLY A 362 16.43 28.41 8.35
C GLY A 362 17.04 27.04 8.06
N VAL A 363 16.20 25.99 7.90
CA VAL A 363 16.70 24.71 7.33
C VAL A 363 16.89 24.90 5.82
N PRO A 364 18.11 24.72 5.25
CA PRO A 364 18.33 24.86 3.81
C PRO A 364 17.55 23.81 3.03
N ALA A 365 17.06 24.23 1.85
CA ALA A 365 16.53 23.33 0.84
C ALA A 365 17.51 22.18 0.49
N ALA A 366 16.96 21.06 0.01
CA ALA A 366 17.63 19.81 -0.36
C ALA A 366 19.12 19.98 -0.76
N LEU A 367 19.97 19.06 -0.28
CA LEU A 367 21.36 18.95 -0.74
C LEU A 367 21.39 18.88 -2.28
N PRO A 368 22.21 19.73 -2.95
CA PRO A 368 22.30 19.73 -4.39
C PRO A 368 22.72 18.33 -4.90
N LEU A 369 22.14 17.92 -6.01
CA LEU A 369 22.52 16.73 -6.74
C LEU A 369 24.01 16.87 -7.15
N THR A 370 24.93 16.35 -6.34
CA THR A 370 26.30 16.13 -6.80
C THR A 370 26.24 15.02 -7.85
N ALA A 371 26.24 15.42 -9.11
CA ALA A 371 26.46 14.52 -10.23
C ALA A 371 27.80 13.81 -10.01
N ARG A 372 27.76 12.57 -9.49
CA ARG A 372 28.94 11.69 -9.57
C ARG A 372 29.15 11.38 -11.05
N ARG A 373 30.22 11.93 -11.64
CA ARG A 373 30.73 11.48 -12.92
C ARG A 373 30.95 9.97 -12.85
N PRO A 374 30.51 9.21 -13.87
CA PRO A 374 30.85 7.78 -13.94
C PRO A 374 32.37 7.65 -13.99
N PRO A 375 32.97 6.61 -13.39
CA PRO A 375 34.39 6.35 -13.50
C PRO A 375 34.73 6.15 -15.00
N ARG A 376 35.73 6.85 -15.49
CA ARG A 376 36.30 6.58 -16.82
C ARG A 376 36.87 5.16 -16.74
N VAL A 377 36.36 4.29 -17.59
CA VAL A 377 36.97 2.99 -17.86
C VAL A 377 38.25 3.30 -18.66
N ALA A 378 39.39 2.91 -18.09
CA ALA A 378 40.68 2.89 -18.77
C ALA A 378 40.81 1.61 -19.58
#